data_df023b5db6818417759c1a844ab3c1d5
#
_entry.id   df023b5db6818417759c1a844ab3c1d5
#
_cell.length_a   1.000
_cell.length_b   1.000
_cell.length_c   1.000
_cell.angle_alpha   90.00
_cell.angle_beta   90.00
_cell.angle_gamma   90.00
#
_symmetry.space_group_name_H-M   'P 1'
#
loop_
_entity.id
_entity.type
_entity.pdbx_description
1 polymer ?
#
loop_
_entity_poly.entity_id
_entity_poly.type
_entity_poly.pdbx_seq_one_letter_code
_entity_poly.pdbx_strand_id
1 'polypeptide(L)'
;KNPKINYIIQDGRNHLLTTHKRYDVITSEPPPPRTAFTVNLYTREYYQLQKNRLKPGGIAAQWIPLHSQGEAEVDMHFKTFRSVFPYTMGWMSVANEILIIGSDQPIQIDFNKLKVRLEEPEIKKALADIEIPNIFSFLSNIWLLDEQIQALGEGHPLITDNHPAIEFYLDLGNVVDVSGREKYVFNRASFDQVSDHIENLTVADRRLLKPHYDAMDLYQRGVMYSNRGQLLKALNMLEDNNLVRYHLQAGKEQMARLLKQVEENPDNLENLLNLGHSYYQIGEHEKSVGILNIVLKKNPKLSYAHIYMGHNLLEMGKKKNAL
;
A
#
# COMPACT_ATOMS: atom_id res chain seq x y z
N LYS A 1 24.10 9.12 -17.66
CA LYS A 1 24.16 8.31 -16.42
C LYS A 1 24.45 9.26 -15.26
N ASN A 2 23.69 9.16 -14.16
CA ASN A 2 23.94 9.95 -12.96
C ASN A 2 25.25 9.46 -12.31
N PRO A 3 26.27 10.30 -12.13
CA PRO A 3 27.58 9.89 -11.60
C PRO A 3 27.52 9.47 -10.12
N LYS A 4 26.43 9.81 -9.41
CA LYS A 4 26.18 9.39 -8.02
C LYS A 4 25.66 7.95 -7.91
N ILE A 5 25.30 7.30 -9.04
CA ILE A 5 24.73 5.95 -9.06
C ILE A 5 25.80 4.94 -9.51
N ASN A 6 26.04 3.96 -8.66
CA ASN A 6 26.88 2.80 -8.98
C ASN A 6 25.98 1.58 -9.18
N TYR A 7 25.94 1.05 -10.40
CA TYR A 7 25.17 -0.15 -10.73
C TYR A 7 26.02 -1.40 -10.52
N ILE A 8 25.52 -2.33 -9.70
CA ILE A 8 26.13 -3.64 -9.46
C ILE A 8 25.12 -4.70 -9.90
N ILE A 9 25.47 -5.47 -10.92
CA ILE A 9 24.59 -6.53 -11.45
C ILE A 9 24.96 -7.83 -10.73
N GLN A 10 24.24 -8.12 -9.65
CA GLN A 10 24.36 -9.39 -8.89
C GLN A 10 23.14 -9.59 -8.02
N ASP A 11 22.98 -10.75 -7.43
CA ASP A 11 21.98 -11.03 -6.41
C ASP A 11 22.19 -10.14 -5.18
N GLY A 12 21.13 -9.45 -4.73
CA GLY A 12 21.22 -8.46 -3.65
C GLY A 12 21.59 -9.09 -2.29
N ARG A 13 21.10 -10.30 -2.01
CA ARG A 13 21.43 -11.04 -0.77
C ARG A 13 22.90 -11.46 -0.79
N ASN A 14 23.40 -11.98 -1.90
CA ASN A 14 24.81 -12.30 -2.08
C ASN A 14 25.71 -11.06 -1.98
N HIS A 15 25.24 -9.90 -2.47
CA HIS A 15 25.93 -8.64 -2.27
C HIS A 15 26.11 -8.32 -0.79
N LEU A 16 25.05 -8.41 0.00
CA LEU A 16 25.10 -8.16 1.44
C LEU A 16 25.98 -9.17 2.19
N LEU A 17 26.05 -10.41 1.72
CA LEU A 17 26.92 -11.44 2.28
C LEU A 17 28.41 -11.11 2.08
N THR A 18 28.78 -10.67 0.88
CA THR A 18 30.18 -10.55 0.46
C THR A 18 30.76 -9.15 0.63
N THR A 19 29.93 -8.09 0.62
CA THR A 19 30.41 -6.71 0.77
C THR A 19 30.93 -6.44 2.18
N HIS A 20 31.98 -5.61 2.29
CA HIS A 20 32.44 -5.05 3.56
C HIS A 20 31.90 -3.62 3.81
N LYS A 21 31.18 -3.06 2.84
CA LYS A 21 30.60 -1.71 2.97
C LYS A 21 29.47 -1.68 4.00
N ARG A 22 29.33 -0.53 4.66
CA ARG A 22 28.16 -0.21 5.51
C ARG A 22 27.40 0.94 4.91
N TYR A 23 26.08 0.87 5.05
CA TYR A 23 25.14 1.78 4.40
C TYR A 23 24.35 2.58 5.45
N ASP A 24 23.98 3.79 5.11
CA ASP A 24 23.06 4.61 5.91
C ASP A 24 21.61 4.09 5.75
N VAL A 25 21.29 3.64 4.53
CA VAL A 25 19.97 3.08 4.20
C VAL A 25 20.16 1.85 3.32
N ILE A 26 19.41 0.80 3.60
CA ILE A 26 19.23 -0.37 2.74
C ILE A 26 17.73 -0.48 2.45
N THR A 27 17.34 -0.28 1.19
CA THR A 27 15.95 -0.48 0.75
C THR A 27 15.83 -1.73 -0.11
N SER A 28 14.73 -2.44 0.04
CA SER A 28 14.46 -3.70 -0.65
C SER A 28 13.01 -3.76 -1.12
N GLU A 29 12.82 -3.95 -2.41
CA GLU A 29 11.54 -4.14 -3.08
C GLU A 29 11.61 -5.41 -3.95
N PRO A 30 11.61 -6.60 -3.33
CA PRO A 30 11.65 -7.85 -4.08
C PRO A 30 10.31 -8.11 -4.77
N PRO A 31 10.26 -9.01 -5.76
CA PRO A 31 9.00 -9.50 -6.27
C PRO A 31 8.13 -10.10 -5.14
N PRO A 32 6.80 -10.20 -5.32
CA PRO A 32 5.92 -10.78 -4.30
C PRO A 32 6.40 -12.16 -3.83
N PRO A 33 6.23 -12.52 -2.55
CA PRO A 33 6.78 -13.75 -1.94
C PRO A 33 6.37 -15.04 -2.64
N ARG A 34 5.21 -15.06 -3.33
CA ARG A 34 4.74 -16.17 -4.15
C ARG A 34 5.62 -16.49 -5.38
N THR A 35 6.50 -15.57 -5.75
CA THR A 35 7.48 -15.81 -6.80
C THR A 35 8.55 -16.73 -6.27
N ALA A 36 8.78 -17.85 -6.94
CA ALA A 36 9.73 -18.88 -6.48
C ALA A 36 11.09 -18.27 -6.08
N PHE A 37 11.59 -18.69 -4.95
CA PHE A 37 12.85 -18.25 -4.32
C PHE A 37 12.87 -16.79 -3.81
N THR A 38 11.82 -16.01 -4.01
CA THR A 38 11.78 -14.61 -3.54
C THR A 38 11.66 -14.53 -2.03
N VAL A 39 11.07 -15.52 -1.38
CA VAL A 39 10.93 -15.60 0.08
C VAL A 39 12.25 -15.40 0.81
N ASN A 40 13.39 -15.78 0.20
CA ASN A 40 14.73 -15.60 0.76
C ASN A 40 15.10 -14.12 1.01
N LEU A 41 14.33 -13.17 0.46
CA LEU A 41 14.47 -11.73 0.67
C LEU A 41 13.48 -11.19 1.71
N TYR A 42 12.78 -12.09 2.42
CA TYR A 42 11.83 -11.78 3.50
C TYR A 42 12.13 -12.55 4.79
N THR A 43 13.22 -13.33 4.83
CA THR A 43 13.58 -14.15 5.99
C THR A 43 14.29 -13.34 7.08
N ARG A 44 14.25 -13.85 8.32
CA ARG A 44 15.00 -13.29 9.44
C ARG A 44 16.50 -13.19 9.14
N GLU A 45 17.04 -14.19 8.48
CA GLU A 45 18.45 -14.26 8.10
C GLU A 45 18.83 -13.16 7.11
N TYR A 46 17.96 -12.86 6.15
CA TYR A 46 18.15 -11.75 5.22
C TYR A 46 18.12 -10.39 5.94
N TYR A 47 17.15 -10.18 6.82
CA TYR A 47 17.08 -8.95 7.62
C TYR A 47 18.29 -8.80 8.55
N GLN A 48 18.81 -9.92 9.09
CA GLN A 48 20.05 -9.89 9.88
C GLN A 48 21.26 -9.48 9.02
N LEU A 49 21.33 -9.90 7.75
CA LEU A 49 22.35 -9.43 6.81
C LEU A 49 22.24 -7.92 6.56
N GLN A 50 21.03 -7.41 6.35
CA GLN A 50 20.80 -5.97 6.22
C GLN A 50 21.30 -5.23 7.47
N LYS A 51 20.88 -5.66 8.67
CA LYS A 51 21.31 -5.06 9.95
C LYS A 51 22.82 -5.05 10.09
N ASN A 52 23.50 -6.13 9.75
CA ASN A 52 24.96 -6.24 9.83
C ASN A 52 25.68 -5.31 8.85
N ARG A 53 25.01 -4.85 7.79
CA ARG A 53 25.54 -3.91 6.77
C ARG A 53 25.07 -2.48 6.93
N LEU A 54 24.18 -2.23 7.89
CA LEU A 54 23.85 -0.86 8.25
C LEU A 54 24.92 -0.23 9.15
N LYS A 55 25.09 1.07 9.05
CA LYS A 55 25.80 1.88 10.04
C LYS A 55 24.97 1.95 11.33
N PRO A 56 25.56 2.30 12.48
CA PRO A 56 24.79 2.58 13.70
C PRO A 56 23.70 3.64 13.42
N GLY A 57 22.44 3.35 13.79
CA GLY A 57 21.29 4.21 13.48
C GLY A 57 20.88 4.23 12.01
N GLY A 58 21.46 3.36 11.17
CA GLY A 58 21.04 3.19 9.79
C GLY A 58 19.65 2.55 9.69
N ILE A 59 19.00 2.72 8.54
CA ILE A 59 17.61 2.32 8.30
C ILE A 59 17.55 1.21 7.26
N ALA A 60 16.88 0.11 7.59
CA ALA A 60 16.36 -0.85 6.62
C ALA A 60 14.95 -0.43 6.20
N ALA A 61 14.65 -0.53 4.91
CA ALA A 61 13.31 -0.30 4.39
C ALA A 61 12.90 -1.50 3.50
N GLN A 62 11.80 -2.14 3.85
CA GLN A 62 11.29 -3.33 3.17
C GLN A 62 9.88 -3.10 2.68
N TRP A 63 9.66 -3.30 1.39
CA TRP A 63 8.33 -3.35 0.81
C TRP A 63 7.61 -4.64 1.21
N ILE A 64 6.38 -4.52 1.66
CA ILE A 64 5.49 -5.63 2.02
C ILE A 64 4.18 -5.46 1.25
N PRO A 65 3.87 -6.37 0.31
CA PRO A 65 2.58 -6.38 -0.36
C PRO A 65 1.47 -6.85 0.59
N LEU A 66 0.38 -6.10 0.65
CA LEU A 66 -0.84 -6.51 1.38
C LEU A 66 -1.81 -7.28 0.47
N HIS A 67 -1.46 -7.43 -0.80
CA HIS A 67 -2.24 -8.14 -1.80
C HIS A 67 -1.64 -9.52 -2.09
N SER A 68 -2.47 -10.44 -2.58
CA SER A 68 -2.04 -11.78 -2.99
C SER A 68 -1.40 -12.60 -1.88
N GLN A 69 -1.77 -12.33 -0.64
CA GLN A 69 -1.37 -13.05 0.57
C GLN A 69 -2.56 -13.07 1.53
N GLY A 70 -2.63 -14.06 2.41
CA GLY A 70 -3.55 -14.06 3.53
C GLY A 70 -3.06 -13.15 4.67
N GLU A 71 -3.94 -12.91 5.63
CA GLU A 71 -3.66 -12.08 6.80
C GLU A 71 -2.48 -12.66 7.61
N ALA A 72 -2.47 -13.97 7.82
CA ALA A 72 -1.42 -14.63 8.61
C ALA A 72 -0.03 -14.48 7.97
N GLU A 73 0.06 -14.58 6.63
CA GLU A 73 1.32 -14.41 5.91
C GLU A 73 1.84 -12.97 6.03
N VAL A 74 0.96 -11.96 5.95
CA VAL A 74 1.35 -10.57 6.14
C VAL A 74 1.82 -10.31 7.57
N ASP A 75 1.13 -10.86 8.57
CA ASP A 75 1.53 -10.74 9.98
C ASP A 75 2.90 -11.39 10.26
N MET A 76 3.22 -12.50 9.57
CA MET A 76 4.55 -13.12 9.64
C MET A 76 5.65 -12.16 9.14
N HIS A 77 5.39 -11.33 8.12
CA HIS A 77 6.36 -10.31 7.69
C HIS A 77 6.66 -9.31 8.81
N PHE A 78 5.62 -8.76 9.46
CA PHE A 78 5.80 -7.83 10.57
C PHE A 78 6.58 -8.47 11.72
N LYS A 79 6.20 -9.69 12.11
CA LYS A 79 6.90 -10.46 13.16
C LYS A 79 8.37 -10.66 12.81
N THR A 80 8.65 -11.09 11.58
CA THR A 80 10.00 -11.43 11.14
C THR A 80 10.89 -10.20 11.08
N PHE A 81 10.41 -9.11 10.49
CA PHE A 81 11.16 -7.87 10.38
C PHE A 81 11.47 -7.28 11.77
N ARG A 82 10.45 -7.19 12.64
CA ARG A 82 10.61 -6.67 13.99
C ARG A 82 11.51 -7.55 14.87
N SER A 83 11.59 -8.85 14.62
CA SER A 83 12.50 -9.73 15.37
C SER A 83 13.98 -9.36 15.19
N VAL A 84 14.32 -8.62 14.15
CA VAL A 84 15.68 -8.15 13.84
C VAL A 84 15.86 -6.66 14.16
N PHE A 85 14.87 -5.84 13.83
CA PHE A 85 14.89 -4.40 14.08
C PHE A 85 13.95 -4.04 15.23
N PRO A 86 14.51 -3.65 16.39
CA PRO A 86 13.70 -3.40 17.60
C PRO A 86 12.86 -2.11 17.51
N TYR A 87 13.19 -1.21 16.59
CA TYR A 87 12.45 0.03 16.35
C TYR A 87 11.92 0.01 14.92
N THR A 88 10.61 0.03 14.77
CA THR A 88 9.94 -0.11 13.47
C THR A 88 8.87 0.96 13.26
N MET A 89 8.60 1.25 12.00
CA MET A 89 7.51 2.14 11.56
C MET A 89 7.00 1.66 10.20
N GLY A 90 5.70 1.74 10.00
CA GLY A 90 5.05 1.43 8.72
C GLY A 90 4.59 2.68 8.00
N TRP A 91 4.87 2.75 6.70
CA TRP A 91 4.54 3.82 5.80
C TRP A 91 3.60 3.32 4.72
N MET A 92 2.43 3.94 4.54
CA MET A 92 1.43 3.50 3.55
C MET A 92 1.05 4.67 2.65
N SER A 93 1.55 4.67 1.42
CA SER A 93 1.14 5.62 0.38
C SER A 93 0.03 5.07 -0.52
N VAL A 94 -0.04 3.75 -0.66
CA VAL A 94 -1.03 3.03 -1.47
C VAL A 94 -1.69 1.94 -0.62
N ALA A 95 -3.00 1.75 -0.77
CA ALA A 95 -3.82 0.86 0.08
C ALA A 95 -3.42 -0.64 0.06
N ASN A 96 -2.57 -1.04 -0.87
CA ASN A 96 -2.19 -2.45 -1.07
C ASN A 96 -0.77 -2.77 -0.62
N GLU A 97 -0.06 -1.80 -0.03
CA GLU A 97 1.37 -1.91 0.19
C GLU A 97 1.78 -1.14 1.44
N ILE A 98 2.67 -1.73 2.23
CA ILE A 98 3.33 -1.05 3.34
C ILE A 98 4.84 -1.11 3.11
N LEU A 99 5.48 0.03 3.21
CA LEU A 99 6.92 0.11 3.40
C LEU A 99 7.19 0.07 4.91
N ILE A 100 7.70 -1.05 5.40
CA ILE A 100 8.17 -1.12 6.79
C ILE A 100 9.60 -0.64 6.86
N ILE A 101 9.88 0.28 7.77
CA ILE A 101 11.23 0.75 8.09
C ILE A 101 11.64 0.27 9.47
N GLY A 102 12.92 0.01 9.66
CA GLY A 102 13.46 -0.48 10.91
C GLY A 102 14.90 -0.04 11.17
N SER A 103 15.23 0.09 12.44
CA SER A 103 16.56 0.49 12.90
C SER A 103 16.95 -0.26 14.18
N ASP A 104 18.24 -0.24 14.50
CA ASP A 104 18.78 -0.67 15.81
C ASP A 104 18.70 0.43 16.88
N GLN A 105 18.30 1.64 16.49
CA GLN A 105 18.09 2.81 17.36
C GLN A 105 16.68 3.39 17.16
N PRO A 106 16.15 4.13 18.14
CA PRO A 106 14.86 4.80 18.02
C PRO A 106 14.76 5.63 16.74
N ILE A 107 13.67 5.41 15.98
CA ILE A 107 13.39 6.19 14.77
C ILE A 107 12.75 7.50 15.22
N GLN A 108 13.53 8.58 15.21
CA GLN A 108 13.07 9.92 15.60
C GLN A 108 12.83 10.77 14.37
N ILE A 109 11.68 11.44 14.33
CA ILE A 109 11.33 12.38 13.27
C ILE A 109 11.38 13.79 13.87
N ASP A 110 12.43 14.54 13.55
CA ASP A 110 12.56 15.94 13.88
C ASP A 110 11.88 16.79 12.79
N PHE A 111 10.76 17.41 13.12
CA PHE A 111 9.96 18.20 12.18
C PHE A 111 10.75 19.30 11.49
N ASN A 112 11.57 20.02 12.26
CA ASN A 112 12.33 21.16 11.71
C ASN A 112 13.42 20.71 10.74
N LYS A 113 14.14 19.65 11.08
CA LYS A 113 15.15 19.08 10.17
C LYS A 113 14.51 18.50 8.92
N LEU A 114 13.41 17.76 9.08
CA LEU A 114 12.68 17.19 7.96
C LEU A 114 12.14 18.29 7.03
N LYS A 115 11.55 19.35 7.59
CA LYS A 115 11.03 20.50 6.82
C LYS A 115 12.12 21.14 5.95
N VAL A 116 13.30 21.39 6.51
CA VAL A 116 14.43 21.93 5.75
C VAL A 116 14.86 20.97 4.65
N ARG A 117 14.92 19.68 4.95
CA ARG A 117 15.34 18.65 4.01
C ARG A 117 14.38 18.50 2.82
N LEU A 118 13.06 18.55 3.07
CA LEU A 118 12.05 18.42 2.03
C LEU A 118 11.97 19.65 1.11
N GLU A 119 12.49 20.80 1.52
CA GLU A 119 12.58 22.00 0.67
C GLU A 119 13.81 22.01 -0.25
N GLU A 120 14.74 21.04 -0.14
CA GLU A 120 15.83 20.89 -1.09
C GLU A 120 15.27 20.65 -2.50
N PRO A 121 15.73 21.40 -3.54
CA PRO A 121 15.09 21.40 -4.86
C PRO A 121 14.94 20.01 -5.49
N GLU A 122 15.97 19.15 -5.36
CA GLU A 122 15.95 17.79 -5.92
C GLU A 122 14.92 16.90 -5.20
N ILE A 123 14.83 17.03 -3.86
CA ILE A 123 13.90 16.25 -3.03
C ILE A 123 12.47 16.76 -3.24
N LYS A 124 12.27 18.07 -3.21
CA LYS A 124 10.95 18.69 -3.45
C LYS A 124 10.38 18.30 -4.80
N LYS A 125 11.22 18.30 -5.85
CA LYS A 125 10.82 17.83 -7.17
C LYS A 125 10.45 16.35 -7.16
N ALA A 126 11.28 15.48 -6.57
CA ALA A 126 11.02 14.04 -6.52
C ALA A 126 9.72 13.71 -5.76
N LEU A 127 9.42 14.44 -4.69
CA LEU A 127 8.17 14.29 -3.94
C LEU A 127 6.95 14.81 -4.72
N ALA A 128 7.10 15.91 -5.46
CA ALA A 128 6.04 16.41 -6.33
C ALA A 128 5.73 15.41 -7.46
N ASP A 129 6.73 14.73 -8.01
CA ASP A 129 6.57 13.72 -9.07
C ASP A 129 5.74 12.49 -8.57
N ILE A 130 5.66 12.27 -7.25
CA ILE A 130 4.85 11.22 -6.60
C ILE A 130 3.66 11.79 -5.80
N GLU A 131 3.22 13.01 -6.13
CA GLU A 131 2.05 13.67 -5.55
C GLU A 131 2.12 13.91 -4.01
N ILE A 132 3.33 14.11 -3.47
CA ILE A 132 3.58 14.51 -2.09
C ILE A 132 4.10 15.96 -2.05
N PRO A 133 3.20 16.97 -2.06
CA PRO A 133 3.58 18.36 -2.30
C PRO A 133 4.24 19.05 -1.09
N ASN A 134 4.07 18.55 0.12
CA ASN A 134 4.52 19.23 1.33
C ASN A 134 4.77 18.25 2.49
N ILE A 135 5.37 18.75 3.58
CA ILE A 135 5.70 17.96 4.76
C ILE A 135 4.47 17.31 5.43
N PHE A 136 3.32 17.95 5.41
CA PHE A 136 2.13 17.39 6.05
C PHE A 136 1.57 16.21 5.25
N SER A 137 1.56 16.32 3.92
CA SER A 137 1.26 15.20 3.03
C SER A 137 2.27 14.07 3.20
N PHE A 138 3.56 14.38 3.37
CA PHE A 138 4.60 13.40 3.65
C PHE A 138 4.32 12.67 4.97
N LEU A 139 4.14 13.37 6.08
CA LEU A 139 3.92 12.81 7.41
C LEU A 139 2.59 12.05 7.53
N SER A 140 1.58 12.40 6.74
CA SER A 140 0.28 11.72 6.75
C SER A 140 0.33 10.28 6.22
N ASN A 141 1.43 9.86 5.61
CA ASN A 141 1.66 8.47 5.20
C ASN A 141 2.19 7.57 6.32
N ILE A 142 2.55 8.11 7.49
CA ILE A 142 2.88 7.31 8.66
C ILE A 142 1.61 6.57 9.08
N TRP A 143 1.68 5.24 9.04
CA TRP A 143 0.51 4.38 9.20
C TRP A 143 0.56 3.56 10.47
N LEU A 144 1.68 2.87 10.68
CA LEU A 144 1.92 2.02 11.85
C LEU A 144 3.14 2.53 12.61
N LEU A 145 3.04 2.53 13.92
CA LEU A 145 4.18 2.68 14.83
C LEU A 145 4.60 1.31 15.39
N ASP A 146 5.68 1.26 16.13
CA ASP A 146 6.24 0.00 16.63
C ASP A 146 5.24 -0.84 17.43
N GLU A 147 4.36 -0.21 18.20
CA GLU A 147 3.33 -0.89 19.00
C GLU A 147 2.32 -1.64 18.13
N GLN A 148 1.84 -1.01 17.04
CA GLN A 148 0.90 -1.65 16.12
C GLN A 148 1.58 -2.80 15.36
N ILE A 149 2.84 -2.61 14.93
CA ILE A 149 3.61 -3.65 14.23
C ILE A 149 3.86 -4.83 15.16
N GLN A 150 4.16 -4.58 16.43
CA GLN A 150 4.31 -5.62 17.44
C GLN A 150 3.01 -6.42 17.62
N ALA A 151 1.90 -5.72 17.79
CA ALA A 151 0.58 -6.34 18.00
C ALA A 151 0.15 -7.20 16.79
N LEU A 152 0.36 -6.69 15.56
CA LEU A 152 0.07 -7.43 14.33
C LEU A 152 0.90 -8.71 14.21
N GLY A 153 2.15 -8.69 14.61
CA GLY A 153 3.03 -9.85 14.55
C GLY A 153 2.89 -10.84 15.71
N GLU A 154 2.11 -10.53 16.75
CA GLU A 154 2.01 -11.37 17.94
C GLU A 154 1.38 -12.74 17.63
N GLY A 155 1.98 -13.80 18.17
CA GLY A 155 1.51 -15.19 17.99
C GLY A 155 1.86 -15.83 16.64
N HIS A 156 2.39 -15.08 15.67
CA HIS A 156 2.76 -15.62 14.37
C HIS A 156 4.19 -16.20 14.35
N PRO A 157 4.48 -17.23 13.53
CA PRO A 157 5.83 -17.76 13.37
C PRO A 157 6.72 -16.77 12.59
N LEU A 158 8.04 -17.00 12.67
CA LEU A 158 9.01 -16.27 11.87
C LEU A 158 9.17 -16.92 10.49
N ILE A 159 9.39 -16.09 9.48
CA ILE A 159 9.86 -16.54 8.18
C ILE A 159 11.38 -16.71 8.28
N THR A 160 11.88 -17.91 8.06
CA THR A 160 13.32 -18.21 8.13
C THR A 160 13.76 -19.00 6.91
N ASP A 161 15.08 -19.05 6.64
CA ASP A 161 15.62 -19.81 5.51
C ASP A 161 15.26 -21.31 5.59
N ASN A 162 15.14 -21.85 6.81
CA ASN A 162 14.76 -23.24 7.04
C ASN A 162 13.23 -23.43 7.10
N HIS A 163 12.46 -22.36 7.20
CA HIS A 163 11.01 -22.40 7.26
C HIS A 163 10.42 -21.21 6.46
N PRO A 164 10.50 -21.28 5.12
CA PRO A 164 10.01 -20.24 4.21
C PRO A 164 8.48 -20.34 4.04
N ALA A 165 7.73 -20.22 5.13
CA ALA A 165 6.30 -20.53 5.20
C ALA A 165 5.46 -19.84 4.13
N ILE A 166 5.84 -18.63 3.73
CA ILE A 166 5.08 -17.82 2.75
C ILE A 166 5.39 -18.15 1.29
N GLU A 167 6.33 -19.05 0.99
CA GLU A 167 6.62 -19.49 -0.39
C GLU A 167 5.55 -20.47 -0.92
N PHE A 168 4.94 -21.23 -0.03
CA PHE A 168 4.10 -22.37 -0.36
C PHE A 168 2.62 -22.15 -0.02
N TYR A 169 2.21 -20.94 0.28
CA TYR A 169 0.80 -20.69 0.46
C TYR A 169 0.05 -20.88 -0.87
N LEU A 170 -1.05 -21.60 -0.80
CA LEU A 170 -1.90 -21.82 -1.95
C LEU A 170 -2.61 -20.50 -2.29
N ASP A 171 -2.25 -19.91 -3.43
CA ASP A 171 -3.11 -18.91 -4.05
C ASP A 171 -4.38 -19.64 -4.53
N LEU A 172 -5.40 -19.67 -3.68
CA LEU A 172 -6.71 -20.26 -4.01
C LEU A 172 -7.45 -19.46 -5.09
N GLY A 173 -6.68 -18.84 -5.97
CA GLY A 173 -7.12 -18.10 -7.14
C GLY A 173 -7.73 -16.75 -6.73
N ASN A 174 -7.23 -15.69 -7.25
CA ASN A 174 -7.75 -14.31 -7.32
C ASN A 174 -8.93 -13.89 -6.42
N VAL A 175 -9.23 -14.64 -5.37
CA VAL A 175 -10.07 -14.18 -4.28
C VAL A 175 -9.22 -13.15 -3.57
N VAL A 176 -9.37 -11.93 -4.00
CA VAL A 176 -8.85 -10.77 -3.31
C VAL A 176 -9.50 -10.81 -1.94
N ASP A 177 -8.83 -11.37 -0.97
CA ASP A 177 -9.28 -11.29 0.42
C ASP A 177 -9.15 -9.84 0.85
N VAL A 178 -10.25 -9.11 0.67
CA VAL A 178 -10.35 -7.71 1.08
C VAL A 178 -10.23 -7.61 2.60
N SER A 179 -10.65 -8.67 3.33
CA SER A 179 -10.66 -8.71 4.79
C SER A 179 -9.25 -8.58 5.38
N GLY A 180 -8.26 -9.23 4.78
CA GLY A 180 -6.88 -9.11 5.23
C GLY A 180 -6.33 -7.68 5.11
N ARG A 181 -6.70 -6.94 4.07
CA ARG A 181 -6.27 -5.54 3.89
C ARG A 181 -6.96 -4.58 4.83
N GLU A 182 -8.22 -4.83 5.15
CA GLU A 182 -9.01 -4.03 6.11
C GLU A 182 -8.28 -3.92 7.44
N LYS A 183 -7.76 -5.03 7.96
CA LYS A 183 -7.01 -5.07 9.21
C LYS A 183 -5.92 -4.01 9.26
N TYR A 184 -5.10 -3.91 8.21
CA TYR A 184 -3.96 -2.98 8.22
C TYR A 184 -4.38 -1.53 8.00
N VAL A 185 -5.43 -1.29 7.22
CA VAL A 185 -5.99 0.06 7.04
C VAL A 185 -6.67 0.55 8.32
N PHE A 186 -7.35 -0.32 9.07
CA PHE A 186 -8.05 0.06 10.30
C PHE A 186 -7.16 0.11 11.55
N ASN A 187 -6.03 -0.59 11.57
CA ASN A 187 -5.08 -0.56 12.68
C ASN A 187 -4.07 0.60 12.58
N ARG A 188 -4.39 1.64 11.84
CA ARG A 188 -3.59 2.85 11.77
C ARG A 188 -3.34 3.43 13.17
N ALA A 189 -2.10 3.82 13.45
CA ALA A 189 -1.78 4.58 14.67
C ALA A 189 -2.65 5.84 14.74
N SER A 190 -3.12 6.21 15.92
CA SER A 190 -3.95 7.42 16.07
C SER A 190 -3.17 8.69 15.72
N PHE A 191 -3.89 9.77 15.41
CA PHE A 191 -3.27 11.06 15.15
C PHE A 191 -2.38 11.53 16.31
N ASP A 192 -2.84 11.33 17.55
CA ASP A 192 -2.08 11.73 18.73
C ASP A 192 -0.80 10.91 18.86
N GLN A 193 -0.85 9.58 18.69
CA GLN A 193 0.34 8.72 18.67
C GLN A 193 1.35 9.17 17.60
N VAL A 194 0.90 9.42 16.37
CA VAL A 194 1.80 9.87 15.29
C VAL A 194 2.37 11.24 15.60
N SER A 195 1.55 12.19 16.02
CA SER A 195 2.02 13.55 16.29
C SER A 195 2.94 13.64 17.51
N ASP A 196 2.74 12.79 18.51
CA ASP A 196 3.62 12.72 19.71
C ASP A 196 4.97 12.04 19.37
N HIS A 197 5.01 11.24 18.30
CA HIS A 197 6.25 10.63 17.79
C HIS A 197 7.12 11.60 16.97
N ILE A 198 6.61 12.80 16.67
CA ILE A 198 7.33 13.82 15.88
C ILE A 198 7.85 14.91 16.82
N GLU A 199 9.17 15.00 16.95
CA GLU A 199 9.84 16.03 17.74
C GLU A 199 9.70 17.41 17.08
N ASN A 200 9.66 18.46 17.90
CA ASN A 200 9.58 19.86 17.48
C ASN A 200 8.32 20.21 16.66
N LEU A 201 7.27 19.39 16.72
CA LEU A 201 5.99 19.66 16.10
C LEU A 201 5.19 20.62 16.99
N THR A 202 5.00 21.86 16.55
CA THR A 202 4.24 22.86 17.31
C THR A 202 2.73 22.59 17.29
N VAL A 203 1.98 23.25 18.20
CA VAL A 203 0.50 23.16 18.19
C VAL A 203 -0.08 23.66 16.85
N ALA A 204 0.55 24.67 16.24
CA ALA A 204 0.12 25.18 14.94
C ALA A 204 0.38 24.14 13.84
N ASP A 205 1.54 23.48 13.85
CA ASP A 205 1.86 22.42 12.87
C ASP A 205 0.96 21.19 13.04
N ARG A 206 0.62 20.81 14.30
CA ARG A 206 -0.38 19.75 14.56
C ARG A 206 -1.74 20.06 13.93
N ARG A 207 -2.19 21.33 14.04
CA ARG A 207 -3.45 21.77 13.40
C ARG A 207 -3.40 21.68 11.88
N LEU A 208 -2.26 21.94 11.27
CA LEU A 208 -2.06 21.81 9.84
C LEU A 208 -1.92 20.33 9.40
N LEU A 209 -1.29 19.48 10.22
CA LEU A 209 -1.13 18.05 9.93
C LEU A 209 -2.46 17.28 10.00
N LYS A 210 -3.34 17.63 10.93
CA LYS A 210 -4.59 16.87 11.19
C LYS A 210 -5.46 16.68 9.95
N PRO A 211 -5.78 17.72 9.14
CA PRO A 211 -6.55 17.53 7.91
C PRO A 211 -5.88 16.60 6.90
N HIS A 212 -4.55 16.66 6.76
CA HIS A 212 -3.80 15.75 5.87
C HIS A 212 -3.90 14.31 6.36
N TYR A 213 -3.77 14.11 7.68
CA TYR A 213 -3.90 12.80 8.30
C TYR A 213 -5.29 12.19 8.06
N ASP A 214 -6.35 12.95 8.28
CA ASP A 214 -7.73 12.50 8.11
C ASP A 214 -8.07 12.27 6.62
N ALA A 215 -7.59 13.14 5.74
CA ALA A 215 -7.78 12.99 4.30
C ALA A 215 -7.09 11.72 3.76
N MET A 216 -5.90 11.38 4.28
CA MET A 216 -5.20 10.16 3.91
C MET A 216 -5.96 8.92 4.37
N ASP A 217 -6.54 8.93 5.58
CA ASP A 217 -7.39 7.82 6.06
C ASP A 217 -8.60 7.59 5.14
N LEU A 218 -9.31 8.68 4.78
CA LEU A 218 -10.43 8.61 3.85
C LEU A 218 -9.99 8.17 2.44
N TYR A 219 -8.82 8.60 1.98
CA TYR A 219 -8.26 8.17 0.70
C TYR A 219 -7.99 6.66 0.68
N GLN A 220 -7.28 6.14 1.67
CA GLN A 220 -6.95 4.72 1.74
C GLN A 220 -8.22 3.85 1.80
N ARG A 221 -9.20 4.25 2.62
CA ARG A 221 -10.51 3.58 2.68
C ARG A 221 -11.27 3.70 1.36
N GLY A 222 -11.24 4.85 0.74
CA GLY A 222 -11.88 5.10 -0.56
C GLY A 222 -11.29 4.23 -1.67
N VAL A 223 -9.97 4.08 -1.71
CA VAL A 223 -9.29 3.19 -2.67
C VAL A 223 -9.60 1.72 -2.37
N MET A 224 -9.48 1.31 -1.11
CA MET A 224 -9.70 -0.08 -0.69
C MET A 224 -11.09 -0.59 -1.03
N TYR A 225 -12.12 0.22 -0.75
CA TYR A 225 -13.51 -0.13 -1.01
C TYR A 225 -14.02 0.37 -2.36
N SER A 226 -13.15 0.96 -3.19
CA SER A 226 -13.58 1.65 -4.42
C SER A 226 -14.72 2.67 -4.16
N ASN A 227 -14.70 3.32 -3.00
CA ASN A 227 -15.76 4.21 -2.55
C ASN A 227 -15.46 5.67 -2.94
N ARG A 228 -16.04 6.10 -4.08
CA ARG A 228 -15.90 7.47 -4.58
C ARG A 228 -16.35 8.53 -3.58
N GLY A 229 -17.36 8.23 -2.76
CA GLY A 229 -17.85 9.18 -1.73
C GLY A 229 -16.77 9.50 -0.69
N GLN A 230 -15.98 8.54 -0.27
CA GLN A 230 -14.85 8.77 0.63
C GLN A 230 -13.70 9.53 -0.06
N LEU A 231 -13.41 9.21 -1.32
CA LEU A 231 -12.42 9.94 -2.11
C LEU A 231 -12.80 11.43 -2.28
N LEU A 232 -14.07 11.71 -2.56
CA LEU A 232 -14.56 13.08 -2.65
C LEU A 232 -14.51 13.81 -1.30
N LYS A 233 -14.82 13.13 -0.18
CA LYS A 233 -14.64 13.72 1.15
C LYS A 233 -13.17 14.03 1.43
N ALA A 234 -12.26 13.15 1.10
CA ALA A 234 -10.82 13.39 1.24
C ALA A 234 -10.36 14.61 0.41
N LEU A 235 -10.86 14.74 -0.82
CA LEU A 235 -10.57 15.90 -1.67
C LEU A 235 -11.13 17.22 -1.11
N ASN A 236 -12.34 17.18 -0.54
CA ASN A 236 -12.96 18.37 0.05
C ASN A 236 -12.28 18.83 1.34
N MET A 237 -11.59 17.93 2.04
CA MET A 237 -10.82 18.29 3.25
C MET A 237 -9.53 19.05 2.92
N LEU A 238 -8.95 18.77 1.76
CA LEU A 238 -7.70 19.39 1.30
C LEU A 238 -7.85 19.75 -0.16
N GLU A 239 -7.96 21.04 -0.46
CA GLU A 239 -8.07 21.53 -1.84
C GLU A 239 -6.86 21.09 -2.70
N ASP A 240 -5.68 20.95 -2.08
CA ASP A 240 -4.42 20.55 -2.71
C ASP A 240 -4.10 19.05 -2.60
N ASN A 241 -5.11 18.21 -2.38
CA ASN A 241 -4.87 16.77 -2.32
C ASN A 241 -4.69 16.17 -3.72
N ASN A 242 -3.50 16.34 -4.27
CA ASN A 242 -3.14 15.88 -5.61
C ASN A 242 -3.23 14.38 -5.77
N LEU A 243 -2.92 13.60 -4.72
CA LEU A 243 -3.01 12.14 -4.75
C LEU A 243 -4.44 11.68 -5.03
N VAL A 244 -5.44 12.27 -4.36
CA VAL A 244 -6.85 11.97 -4.61
C VAL A 244 -7.27 12.42 -6.00
N ARG A 245 -6.84 13.63 -6.45
CA ARG A 245 -7.12 14.13 -7.80
C ARG A 245 -6.54 13.21 -8.86
N TYR A 246 -5.29 12.80 -8.69
CA TYR A 246 -4.63 11.84 -9.59
C TYR A 246 -5.40 10.53 -9.68
N HIS A 247 -5.79 9.95 -8.54
CA HIS A 247 -6.56 8.71 -8.52
C HIS A 247 -7.92 8.83 -9.23
N LEU A 248 -8.65 9.92 -8.98
CA LEU A 248 -9.92 10.20 -9.66
C LEU A 248 -9.73 10.45 -11.16
N GLN A 249 -8.65 11.12 -11.56
CA GLN A 249 -8.32 11.34 -12.97
C GLN A 249 -7.92 10.06 -13.69
N ALA A 250 -7.06 9.26 -13.07
CA ALA A 250 -6.68 7.95 -13.59
C ALA A 250 -7.90 7.03 -13.82
N GLY A 251 -8.86 7.05 -12.89
CA GLY A 251 -10.12 6.33 -13.05
C GLY A 251 -10.95 6.82 -14.23
N LYS A 252 -11.01 8.15 -14.48
CA LYS A 252 -11.70 8.71 -15.67
C LYS A 252 -11.03 8.28 -16.97
N GLU A 253 -9.69 8.30 -17.02
CA GLU A 253 -8.94 7.91 -18.21
C GLU A 253 -9.07 6.42 -18.49
N GLN A 254 -9.05 5.57 -17.44
CA GLN A 254 -9.33 4.15 -17.57
C GLN A 254 -10.72 3.90 -18.11
N MET A 255 -11.73 4.60 -17.58
CA MET A 255 -13.12 4.51 -18.07
C MET A 255 -13.21 4.88 -19.55
N ALA A 256 -12.58 6.00 -19.96
CA ALA A 256 -12.57 6.42 -21.35
C ALA A 256 -11.92 5.37 -22.29
N ARG A 257 -10.81 4.77 -21.84
CA ARG A 257 -10.16 3.66 -22.59
C ARG A 257 -11.07 2.46 -22.72
N LEU A 258 -11.73 2.04 -21.64
CA LEU A 258 -12.65 0.90 -21.65
C LEU A 258 -13.85 1.13 -22.54
N LEU A 259 -14.44 2.32 -22.51
CA LEU A 259 -15.54 2.69 -23.41
C LEU A 259 -15.12 2.55 -24.87
N LYS A 260 -13.95 3.08 -25.25
CA LYS A 260 -13.42 2.95 -26.60
C LYS A 260 -13.18 1.48 -26.99
N GLN A 261 -12.60 0.68 -26.10
CA GLN A 261 -12.37 -0.76 -26.35
C GLN A 261 -13.69 -1.53 -26.54
N VAL A 262 -14.74 -1.17 -25.80
CA VAL A 262 -16.08 -1.78 -25.97
C VAL A 262 -16.73 -1.31 -27.27
N GLU A 263 -16.56 -0.04 -27.68
CA GLU A 263 -17.02 0.44 -29.00
C GLU A 263 -16.33 -0.29 -30.16
N GLU A 264 -15.02 -0.51 -30.06
CA GLU A 264 -14.22 -1.23 -31.07
C GLU A 264 -14.54 -2.72 -31.13
N ASN A 265 -14.84 -3.34 -29.97
CA ASN A 265 -15.18 -4.76 -29.86
C ASN A 265 -16.31 -5.00 -28.84
N PRO A 266 -17.60 -4.81 -29.25
CA PRO A 266 -18.75 -4.89 -28.36
C PRO A 266 -19.02 -6.28 -27.78
N ASP A 267 -18.40 -7.31 -28.35
CA ASP A 267 -18.59 -8.69 -27.95
C ASP A 267 -17.50 -9.22 -27.01
N ASN A 268 -16.46 -8.43 -26.75
CA ASN A 268 -15.40 -8.82 -25.83
C ASN A 268 -15.89 -8.82 -24.39
N LEU A 269 -16.02 -10.03 -23.81
CA LEU A 269 -16.55 -10.24 -22.47
C LEU A 269 -15.66 -9.62 -21.39
N GLU A 270 -14.35 -9.63 -21.56
CA GLU A 270 -13.40 -9.07 -20.60
C GLU A 270 -13.53 -7.54 -20.54
N ASN A 271 -13.59 -6.87 -21.70
CA ASN A 271 -13.80 -5.43 -21.77
C ASN A 271 -15.14 -5.01 -21.14
N LEU A 272 -16.21 -5.76 -21.43
CA LEU A 272 -17.53 -5.53 -20.86
C LEU A 272 -17.52 -5.74 -19.34
N LEU A 273 -16.88 -6.82 -18.84
CA LEU A 273 -16.77 -7.10 -17.42
C LEU A 273 -16.01 -5.95 -16.69
N ASN A 274 -14.88 -5.54 -17.27
CA ASN A 274 -14.06 -4.45 -16.74
C ASN A 274 -14.81 -3.10 -16.76
N LEU A 275 -15.61 -2.84 -17.80
CA LEU A 275 -16.45 -1.65 -17.89
C LEU A 275 -17.57 -1.67 -16.80
N GLY A 276 -18.22 -2.82 -16.63
CA GLY A 276 -19.22 -3.02 -15.57
C GLY A 276 -18.63 -2.80 -14.18
N HIS A 277 -17.45 -3.34 -13.91
CA HIS A 277 -16.73 -3.13 -12.65
C HIS A 277 -16.32 -1.65 -12.48
N SER A 278 -15.83 -1.00 -13.52
CA SER A 278 -15.46 0.42 -13.45
C SER A 278 -16.67 1.34 -13.18
N TYR A 279 -17.85 1.02 -13.73
CA TYR A 279 -19.08 1.74 -13.38
C TYR A 279 -19.47 1.53 -11.92
N TYR A 280 -19.30 0.29 -11.38
CA TYR A 280 -19.50 0.03 -9.95
C TYR A 280 -18.57 0.89 -9.08
N GLN A 281 -17.28 0.94 -9.41
CA GLN A 281 -16.28 1.69 -8.65
C GLN A 281 -16.58 3.20 -8.57
N ILE A 282 -17.20 3.77 -9.59
CA ILE A 282 -17.57 5.19 -9.59
C ILE A 282 -19.00 5.45 -9.06
N GLY A 283 -19.70 4.41 -8.57
CA GLY A 283 -21.04 4.52 -8.00
C GLY A 283 -22.17 4.61 -9.04
N GLU A 284 -21.89 4.38 -10.32
CA GLU A 284 -22.88 4.34 -11.40
C GLU A 284 -23.51 2.93 -11.47
N HIS A 285 -24.16 2.54 -10.37
CA HIS A 285 -24.64 1.17 -10.16
C HIS A 285 -25.62 0.70 -11.23
N GLU A 286 -26.51 1.55 -11.70
CA GLU A 286 -27.48 1.21 -12.76
C GLU A 286 -26.78 0.89 -14.08
N LYS A 287 -25.78 1.67 -14.47
CA LYS A 287 -24.97 1.43 -15.67
C LYS A 287 -24.16 0.15 -15.51
N SER A 288 -23.57 -0.05 -14.35
CA SER A 288 -22.85 -1.30 -14.03
C SER A 288 -23.73 -2.52 -14.20
N VAL A 289 -24.92 -2.53 -13.59
CA VAL A 289 -25.91 -3.61 -13.72
C VAL A 289 -26.32 -3.83 -15.18
N GLY A 290 -26.50 -2.74 -15.94
CA GLY A 290 -26.82 -2.83 -17.38
C GLY A 290 -25.75 -3.59 -18.17
N ILE A 291 -24.48 -3.25 -17.98
CA ILE A 291 -23.34 -3.92 -18.65
C ILE A 291 -23.18 -5.36 -18.16
N LEU A 292 -23.24 -5.59 -16.85
CA LEU A 292 -23.10 -6.94 -16.28
C LEU A 292 -24.22 -7.89 -16.74
N ASN A 293 -25.42 -7.39 -16.96
CA ASN A 293 -26.49 -8.19 -17.58
C ASN A 293 -26.16 -8.63 -19.02
N ILE A 294 -25.48 -7.78 -19.79
CA ILE A 294 -25.00 -8.16 -21.13
C ILE A 294 -23.97 -9.28 -21.01
N VAL A 295 -23.02 -9.14 -20.08
CA VAL A 295 -21.99 -10.16 -19.80
C VAL A 295 -22.64 -11.49 -19.41
N LEU A 296 -23.58 -11.48 -18.46
CA LEU A 296 -24.25 -12.68 -17.96
C LEU A 296 -25.18 -13.34 -19.01
N LYS A 297 -25.77 -12.57 -19.93
CA LYS A 297 -26.48 -13.15 -21.08
C LYS A 297 -25.55 -13.93 -22.02
N LYS A 298 -24.31 -13.47 -22.20
CA LYS A 298 -23.32 -14.12 -23.05
C LYS A 298 -22.62 -15.29 -22.33
N ASN A 299 -22.32 -15.14 -21.05
CA ASN A 299 -21.72 -16.16 -20.19
C ASN A 299 -22.40 -16.22 -18.82
N PRO A 300 -23.48 -17.01 -18.67
CA PRO A 300 -24.23 -17.12 -17.41
C PRO A 300 -23.45 -17.69 -16.22
N LYS A 301 -22.28 -18.30 -16.47
CA LYS A 301 -21.46 -18.93 -15.42
C LYS A 301 -20.27 -18.09 -15.00
N LEU A 302 -20.14 -16.85 -15.49
CA LEU A 302 -19.01 -15.99 -15.16
C LEU A 302 -19.11 -15.47 -13.72
N SER A 303 -18.35 -16.08 -12.81
CA SER A 303 -18.41 -15.82 -11.37
C SER A 303 -18.20 -14.36 -11.01
N TYR A 304 -17.23 -13.69 -11.63
CA TYR A 304 -16.96 -12.27 -11.36
C TYR A 304 -18.14 -11.35 -11.73
N ALA A 305 -18.86 -11.67 -12.80
CA ALA A 305 -20.03 -10.89 -13.19
C ALA A 305 -21.16 -11.03 -12.14
N HIS A 306 -21.34 -12.20 -11.56
CA HIS A 306 -22.30 -12.41 -10.45
C HIS A 306 -21.85 -11.67 -9.18
N ILE A 307 -20.58 -11.72 -8.83
CA ILE A 307 -20.03 -11.00 -7.66
C ILE A 307 -20.28 -9.49 -7.80
N TYR A 308 -19.90 -8.91 -8.93
CA TYR A 308 -20.10 -7.48 -9.17
C TYR A 308 -21.58 -7.11 -9.24
N MET A 309 -22.43 -7.98 -9.80
CA MET A 309 -23.88 -7.80 -9.79
C MET A 309 -24.42 -7.78 -8.37
N GLY A 310 -24.02 -8.73 -7.52
CA GLY A 310 -24.42 -8.78 -6.13
C GLY A 310 -24.03 -7.52 -5.36
N HIS A 311 -22.80 -7.04 -5.51
CA HIS A 311 -22.32 -5.81 -4.89
C HIS A 311 -23.15 -4.59 -5.33
N ASN A 312 -23.42 -4.42 -6.63
CA ASN A 312 -24.26 -3.33 -7.12
C ASN A 312 -25.67 -3.37 -6.51
N LEU A 313 -26.29 -4.55 -6.46
CA LEU A 313 -27.63 -4.71 -5.93
C LEU A 313 -27.71 -4.42 -4.43
N LEU A 314 -26.65 -4.75 -3.67
CA LEU A 314 -26.52 -4.41 -2.25
C LEU A 314 -26.45 -2.89 -2.06
N GLU A 315 -25.61 -2.22 -2.81
CA GLU A 315 -25.47 -0.74 -2.76
C GLU A 315 -26.76 -0.02 -3.17
N MET A 316 -27.52 -0.60 -4.10
CA MET A 316 -28.85 -0.09 -4.50
C MET A 316 -29.97 -0.44 -3.49
N GLY A 317 -29.66 -1.10 -2.36
CA GLY A 317 -30.64 -1.52 -1.37
C GLY A 317 -31.52 -2.72 -1.78
N LYS A 318 -31.21 -3.38 -2.88
CA LYS A 318 -31.98 -4.51 -3.46
C LYS A 318 -31.50 -5.86 -2.91
N LYS A 319 -31.42 -6.00 -1.58
CA LYS A 319 -30.82 -7.16 -0.88
C LYS A 319 -31.41 -8.52 -1.31
N LYS A 320 -32.71 -8.60 -1.61
CA LYS A 320 -33.36 -9.86 -2.03
C LYS A 320 -32.89 -10.37 -3.41
N ASN A 321 -32.32 -9.51 -4.23
CA ASN A 321 -31.87 -9.84 -5.58
C ASN A 321 -30.32 -9.99 -5.64
N ALA A 322 -29.63 -9.74 -4.53
CA ALA A 322 -28.17 -9.83 -4.43
C ALA A 322 -27.68 -11.22 -3.98
N LEU A 323 -28.58 -12.06 -3.44
CA LEU A 323 -28.39 -13.45 -3.07
C LEU A 323 -28.83 -14.37 -4.22
#